data_140f119181f24c06b764ff7b817c47a7
#
_entry.id   140f119181f24c06b764ff7b817c47a7
#
_cell.length_a   1.000
_cell.length_b   1.000
_cell.length_c   1.000
_cell.angle_alpha   90.00
_cell.angle_beta   90.00
_cell.angle_gamma   90.00
#
_symmetry.space_group_name_H-M   'P 1'
#
loop_
_entity.id
_entity.type
_entity.pdbx_description
1 polymer ?
#
loop_
_entity_poly.entity_id
_entity_poly.type
_entity_poly.pdbx_seq_one_letter_code
_entity_poly.pdbx_strand_id
1 'polypeptide(L)'
;MIGISALSYDLEQKISLFHEYKDIEFIEYGIDEATDIEALNHHMSKKENKDIKISIHLPLKTNLVEDIGFLRDANFNYVSNIIREVSYLKPLYFNTHLGNVFYSKYTSNYKNYIQKANEFIQRLLVEYPNINIYTENVYSFLNQASSDLCAVGTKPIEFMDLFEIANNKSLGFCFDLGHALIQDEDFSNVIKNYNSMLHFNLNDKTSDQHLGLSKTGKYTKKFFYELIDKYGFSYIVLELDSSKAKETIEILELNKL
;
A
#
# COMPACT_ATOMS: atom_id res chain seq x y z
N MET A 1 6.16 -11.59 -7.35
CA MET A 1 5.11 -11.19 -8.32
C MET A 1 5.23 -9.68 -8.54
N ILE A 2 5.15 -9.23 -9.81
CA ILE A 2 5.13 -7.79 -10.14
C ILE A 2 3.71 -7.40 -10.53
N GLY A 3 3.20 -6.33 -9.95
CA GLY A 3 1.91 -5.73 -10.24
C GLY A 3 2.01 -4.24 -10.52
N ILE A 4 0.88 -3.64 -10.86
CA ILE A 4 0.73 -2.20 -11.07
C ILE A 4 -0.43 -1.68 -10.24
N SER A 5 -0.30 -0.47 -9.67
CA SER A 5 -1.42 0.18 -8.98
C SER A 5 -2.39 0.80 -9.98
N ALA A 6 -3.67 0.85 -9.62
CA ALA A 6 -4.72 1.48 -10.38
C ALA A 6 -5.74 2.16 -9.48
N LEU A 7 -6.27 3.28 -9.94
CA LEU A 7 -7.44 3.95 -9.38
C LEU A 7 -8.58 3.92 -10.40
N SER A 8 -9.79 4.27 -9.99
CA SER A 8 -10.98 4.22 -10.86
C SER A 8 -10.81 4.98 -12.17
N TYR A 9 -10.10 6.10 -12.15
CA TYR A 9 -9.89 6.95 -13.32
C TYR A 9 -8.89 6.39 -14.36
N ASP A 10 -7.98 5.46 -13.97
CA ASP A 10 -6.97 4.90 -14.87
C ASP A 10 -6.98 3.36 -14.97
N LEU A 11 -7.97 2.71 -14.36
CA LEU A 11 -8.09 1.23 -14.33
C LEU A 11 -8.09 0.61 -15.74
N GLU A 12 -8.79 1.19 -16.69
CA GLU A 12 -8.83 0.66 -18.07
C GLU A 12 -7.44 0.68 -18.74
N GLN A 13 -6.66 1.75 -18.49
CA GLN A 13 -5.30 1.86 -19.02
C GLN A 13 -4.38 0.84 -18.35
N LYS A 14 -4.53 0.61 -17.05
CA LYS A 14 -3.74 -0.40 -16.31
C LYS A 14 -4.10 -1.83 -16.72
N ILE A 15 -5.37 -2.12 -16.97
CA ILE A 15 -5.80 -3.38 -17.57
C ILE A 15 -5.15 -3.59 -18.95
N SER A 16 -5.06 -2.54 -19.77
CA SER A 16 -4.37 -2.61 -21.06
C SER A 16 -2.88 -2.95 -20.91
N LEU A 17 -2.19 -2.34 -19.92
CA LEU A 17 -0.80 -2.68 -19.61
C LEU A 17 -0.66 -4.13 -19.11
N PHE A 18 -1.56 -4.59 -18.26
CA PHE A 18 -1.59 -5.99 -17.82
C PHE A 18 -1.67 -6.97 -19.01
N HIS A 19 -2.54 -6.67 -19.97
CA HIS A 19 -2.67 -7.50 -21.18
C HIS A 19 -1.52 -7.33 -22.18
N GLU A 20 -0.77 -6.23 -22.14
CA GLU A 20 0.40 -6.00 -23.01
C GLU A 20 1.65 -6.72 -22.52
N TYR A 21 1.84 -6.83 -21.18
CA TYR A 21 3.08 -7.32 -20.57
C TYR A 21 2.83 -8.55 -19.68
N LYS A 22 3.34 -9.72 -20.09
CA LYS A 22 3.15 -10.99 -19.36
C LYS A 22 3.80 -11.05 -17.97
N ASP A 23 4.80 -10.19 -17.72
CA ASP A 23 5.49 -10.14 -16.44
C ASP A 23 4.73 -9.28 -15.39
N ILE A 24 3.65 -8.60 -15.82
CA ILE A 24 2.70 -7.98 -14.92
C ILE A 24 1.66 -9.03 -14.51
N GLU A 25 1.66 -9.42 -13.25
CA GLU A 25 0.94 -10.60 -12.77
C GLU A 25 -0.35 -10.26 -12.00
N PHE A 26 -0.52 -9.00 -11.56
CA PHE A 26 -1.71 -8.54 -10.84
C PHE A 26 -1.88 -7.02 -10.91
N ILE A 27 -3.06 -6.56 -10.52
CA ILE A 27 -3.38 -5.14 -10.34
C ILE A 27 -3.74 -4.91 -8.86
N GLU A 28 -3.09 -3.94 -8.22
CA GLU A 28 -3.54 -3.41 -6.94
C GLU A 28 -4.48 -2.23 -7.20
N TYR A 29 -5.72 -2.37 -6.75
CA TYR A 29 -6.76 -1.39 -7.01
C TYR A 29 -7.10 -0.61 -5.73
N GLY A 30 -7.00 0.72 -5.80
CA GLY A 30 -7.37 1.60 -4.70
C GLY A 30 -8.88 1.84 -4.64
N ILE A 31 -9.45 1.69 -3.45
CA ILE A 31 -10.87 1.92 -3.16
C ILE A 31 -10.97 2.99 -2.10
N ASP A 32 -11.50 4.15 -2.45
CA ASP A 32 -11.83 5.22 -1.49
C ASP A 32 -13.33 5.36 -1.26
N GLU A 33 -14.15 5.05 -2.26
CA GLU A 33 -15.60 5.24 -2.24
C GLU A 33 -16.35 4.04 -2.85
N ALA A 34 -17.66 3.97 -2.63
CA ALA A 34 -18.49 2.90 -3.17
C ALA A 34 -18.47 2.85 -4.72
N THR A 35 -18.35 4.00 -5.36
CA THR A 35 -18.23 4.11 -6.83
C THR A 35 -16.99 3.41 -7.39
N ASP A 36 -15.91 3.30 -6.61
CA ASP A 36 -14.71 2.58 -7.02
C ASP A 36 -14.98 1.07 -7.06
N ILE A 37 -15.78 0.55 -6.12
CA ILE A 37 -16.21 -0.86 -6.13
C ILE A 37 -17.08 -1.16 -7.36
N GLU A 38 -17.98 -0.25 -7.73
CA GLU A 38 -18.80 -0.37 -8.92
C GLU A 38 -17.94 -0.40 -10.20
N ALA A 39 -16.95 0.50 -10.30
CA ALA A 39 -16.01 0.55 -11.40
C ALA A 39 -15.19 -0.75 -11.50
N LEU A 40 -14.64 -1.24 -10.39
CA LEU A 40 -13.92 -2.51 -10.33
C LEU A 40 -14.80 -3.67 -10.81
N ASN A 41 -16.01 -3.78 -10.26
CA ASN A 41 -16.96 -4.84 -10.61
C ASN A 41 -17.32 -4.80 -12.09
N HIS A 42 -17.54 -3.61 -12.67
CA HIS A 42 -17.80 -3.45 -14.10
C HIS A 42 -16.67 -4.02 -14.95
N HIS A 43 -15.41 -3.68 -14.63
CA HIS A 43 -14.26 -4.17 -15.41
C HIS A 43 -14.01 -5.66 -15.19
N MET A 44 -14.10 -6.16 -13.96
CA MET A 44 -13.85 -7.56 -13.64
C MET A 44 -14.96 -8.52 -14.14
N SER A 45 -16.16 -8.00 -14.45
CA SER A 45 -17.22 -8.79 -15.06
C SER A 45 -16.96 -9.15 -16.54
N LYS A 46 -16.07 -8.43 -17.22
CA LYS A 46 -15.71 -8.67 -18.62
C LYS A 46 -14.95 -9.99 -18.75
N LYS A 47 -15.26 -10.77 -19.80
CA LYS A 47 -14.69 -12.12 -19.99
C LYS A 47 -13.17 -12.10 -20.11
N GLU A 48 -12.63 -11.11 -20.80
CA GLU A 48 -11.21 -10.91 -21.05
C GLU A 48 -10.41 -10.62 -19.78
N ASN A 49 -11.05 -10.13 -18.71
CA ASN A 49 -10.39 -9.73 -17.47
C ASN A 49 -10.45 -10.79 -16.36
N LYS A 50 -11.01 -11.97 -16.63
CA LYS A 50 -11.24 -13.02 -15.61
C LYS A 50 -9.95 -13.58 -14.98
N ASP A 51 -8.85 -13.50 -15.72
CA ASP A 51 -7.56 -14.04 -15.28
C ASP A 51 -6.71 -13.00 -14.54
N ILE A 52 -7.18 -11.75 -14.43
CA ILE A 52 -6.49 -10.69 -13.70
C ILE A 52 -6.60 -10.99 -12.21
N LYS A 53 -5.46 -11.16 -11.55
CA LYS A 53 -5.40 -11.22 -10.10
C LYS A 53 -5.49 -9.79 -9.55
N ILE A 54 -6.24 -9.63 -8.47
CA ILE A 54 -6.48 -8.33 -7.84
C ILE A 54 -5.90 -8.32 -6.44
N SER A 55 -5.36 -7.20 -6.02
CA SER A 55 -5.16 -6.80 -4.63
C SER A 55 -5.88 -5.50 -4.39
N ILE A 56 -6.13 -5.16 -3.14
CA ILE A 56 -6.92 -3.97 -2.80
C ILE A 56 -6.08 -3.07 -1.88
N HIS A 57 -5.92 -1.81 -2.30
CA HIS A 57 -5.53 -0.75 -1.39
C HIS A 57 -6.81 -0.18 -0.73
N LEU A 58 -6.87 -0.31 0.59
CA LEU A 58 -8.00 0.17 1.39
C LEU A 58 -8.02 1.71 1.44
N PRO A 59 -9.17 2.32 1.78
CA PRO A 59 -9.32 3.77 1.69
C PRO A 59 -8.27 4.56 2.46
N LEU A 60 -7.65 5.54 1.79
CA LEU A 60 -6.62 6.42 2.37
C LEU A 60 -7.13 7.22 3.57
N LYS A 61 -8.43 7.53 3.59
CA LYS A 61 -9.06 8.35 4.63
C LYS A 61 -9.49 7.56 5.87
N THR A 62 -9.37 6.22 5.87
CA THR A 62 -9.69 5.43 7.06
C THR A 62 -8.62 5.64 8.13
N ASN A 63 -9.09 5.77 9.38
CA ASN A 63 -8.21 6.01 10.51
C ASN A 63 -8.33 4.86 11.52
N LEU A 64 -7.38 3.92 11.45
CA LEU A 64 -7.34 2.75 12.31
C LEU A 64 -7.05 3.13 13.76
N VAL A 65 -6.38 4.26 13.95
CA VAL A 65 -5.91 4.76 15.25
C VAL A 65 -6.79 5.87 15.83
N GLU A 66 -8.00 6.06 15.28
CA GLU A 66 -8.95 7.07 15.73
C GLU A 66 -9.18 7.04 17.25
N ASP A 67 -9.10 8.21 17.91
CA ASP A 67 -9.24 8.33 19.35
C ASP A 67 -10.68 8.07 19.80
N ILE A 68 -11.66 8.53 19.02
CA ILE A 68 -13.07 8.40 19.34
C ILE A 68 -13.54 7.01 18.95
N GLY A 69 -13.85 6.16 19.94
CA GLY A 69 -14.22 4.75 19.72
C GLY A 69 -15.35 4.55 18.71
N PHE A 70 -16.39 5.37 18.76
CA PHE A 70 -17.50 5.33 17.81
C PHE A 70 -17.04 5.57 16.36
N LEU A 71 -16.13 6.54 16.12
CA LEU A 71 -15.59 6.81 14.79
C LEU A 71 -14.64 5.68 14.33
N ARG A 72 -13.87 5.11 15.26
CA ARG A 72 -13.03 3.95 14.94
C ARG A 72 -13.86 2.73 14.55
N ASP A 73 -14.99 2.50 15.23
CA ASP A 73 -15.93 1.45 14.87
C ASP A 73 -16.63 1.72 13.53
N ALA A 74 -16.92 2.97 13.20
CA ALA A 74 -17.43 3.34 11.88
C ALA A 74 -16.39 3.07 10.78
N ASN A 75 -15.12 3.43 10.98
CA ASN A 75 -14.03 3.08 10.08
C ASN A 75 -13.89 1.55 9.92
N PHE A 76 -13.99 0.81 11.01
CA PHE A 76 -13.95 -0.65 10.97
C PHE A 76 -15.07 -1.24 10.10
N ASN A 77 -16.30 -0.81 10.35
CA ASN A 77 -17.47 -1.27 9.59
C ASN A 77 -17.34 -0.93 8.10
N TYR A 78 -16.79 0.24 7.78
CA TYR A 78 -16.56 0.66 6.41
C TYR A 78 -15.55 -0.26 5.71
N VAL A 79 -14.39 -0.49 6.32
CA VAL A 79 -13.35 -1.39 5.79
C VAL A 79 -13.86 -2.83 5.67
N SER A 80 -14.55 -3.34 6.71
CA SER A 80 -15.16 -4.68 6.71
C SER A 80 -16.17 -4.83 5.56
N ASN A 81 -16.98 -3.81 5.29
CA ASN A 81 -17.90 -3.81 4.16
C ASN A 81 -17.15 -3.90 2.82
N ILE A 82 -16.08 -3.13 2.62
CA ILE A 82 -15.26 -3.20 1.39
C ILE A 82 -14.70 -4.61 1.21
N ILE A 83 -14.07 -5.17 2.25
CA ILE A 83 -13.51 -6.53 2.21
C ILE A 83 -14.59 -7.55 1.79
N ARG A 84 -15.78 -7.47 2.37
CA ARG A 84 -16.90 -8.34 2.04
C ARG A 84 -17.35 -8.19 0.59
N GLU A 85 -17.50 -6.96 0.10
CA GLU A 85 -17.98 -6.63 -1.25
C GLU A 85 -17.02 -7.15 -2.34
N VAL A 86 -15.69 -7.12 -2.07
CA VAL A 86 -14.69 -7.56 -3.06
C VAL A 86 -14.19 -8.99 -2.84
N SER A 87 -14.68 -9.69 -1.80
CA SER A 87 -14.19 -11.03 -1.41
C SER A 87 -14.34 -12.09 -2.52
N TYR A 88 -15.32 -11.94 -3.38
CA TYR A 88 -15.55 -12.86 -4.52
C TYR A 88 -14.41 -12.82 -5.55
N LEU A 89 -13.64 -11.73 -5.63
CA LEU A 89 -12.45 -11.58 -6.46
C LEU A 89 -11.24 -12.33 -5.88
N LYS A 90 -11.31 -12.76 -4.62
CA LYS A 90 -10.24 -13.43 -3.87
C LYS A 90 -8.94 -12.61 -3.91
N PRO A 91 -8.94 -11.37 -3.40
CA PRO A 91 -7.75 -10.52 -3.43
C PRO A 91 -6.53 -11.23 -2.85
N LEU A 92 -5.36 -11.03 -3.44
CA LEU A 92 -4.10 -11.58 -2.96
C LEU A 92 -3.77 -11.06 -1.55
N TYR A 93 -4.07 -9.79 -1.32
CA TYR A 93 -3.94 -9.09 -0.05
C TYR A 93 -4.76 -7.80 -0.02
N PHE A 94 -4.85 -7.21 1.15
CA PHE A 94 -5.34 -5.84 1.38
C PHE A 94 -4.18 -5.01 1.93
N ASN A 95 -3.94 -3.81 1.36
CA ASN A 95 -2.97 -2.85 1.85
C ASN A 95 -3.68 -1.70 2.56
N THR A 96 -3.10 -1.13 3.63
CA THR A 96 -3.71 -0.04 4.38
C THR A 96 -2.69 0.84 5.07
N HIS A 97 -3.01 2.13 5.20
CA HIS A 97 -2.33 3.05 6.10
C HIS A 97 -2.84 2.88 7.55
N LEU A 98 -2.05 3.31 8.55
CA LEU A 98 -2.48 3.24 9.94
C LEU A 98 -3.41 4.41 10.33
N GLY A 99 -3.30 5.55 9.66
CA GLY A 99 -4.12 6.73 9.88
C GLY A 99 -3.37 7.92 10.45
N ASN A 100 -4.13 8.91 10.97
CA ASN A 100 -3.61 10.19 11.40
C ASN A 100 -4.06 10.54 12.82
N VAL A 101 -3.22 11.29 13.55
CA VAL A 101 -3.48 11.72 14.93
C VAL A 101 -2.98 13.14 15.16
N PHE A 102 -3.41 13.77 16.24
CA PHE A 102 -2.80 15.04 16.66
C PHE A 102 -1.39 14.80 17.16
N TYR A 103 -0.42 15.58 16.63
CA TYR A 103 1.00 15.45 16.96
C TYR A 103 1.31 15.51 18.46
N SER A 104 0.67 16.43 19.18
CA SER A 104 0.84 16.57 20.64
C SER A 104 0.40 15.32 21.41
N LYS A 105 -0.64 14.63 20.95
CA LYS A 105 -1.10 13.36 21.53
C LYS A 105 -0.17 12.21 21.14
N TYR A 106 0.25 12.17 19.87
CA TYR A 106 1.15 11.14 19.36
C TYR A 106 2.48 11.11 20.13
N THR A 107 3.16 12.27 20.28
CA THR A 107 4.46 12.37 20.97
C THR A 107 4.39 11.95 22.42
N SER A 108 3.26 12.14 23.09
CA SER A 108 3.07 11.73 24.47
C SER A 108 2.75 10.25 24.66
N ASN A 109 2.19 9.58 23.66
CA ASN A 109 1.70 8.20 23.82
C ASN A 109 1.56 7.41 22.51
N TYR A 110 2.62 7.35 21.67
CA TYR A 110 2.56 6.66 20.39
C TYR A 110 2.20 5.17 20.52
N LYS A 111 2.64 4.50 21.58
CA LYS A 111 2.34 3.07 21.81
C LYS A 111 0.85 2.76 21.92
N ASN A 112 0.07 3.70 22.46
CA ASN A 112 -1.38 3.56 22.50
C ASN A 112 -1.99 3.57 21.10
N TYR A 113 -1.43 4.32 20.16
CA TYR A 113 -1.90 4.33 18.77
C TYR A 113 -1.51 3.05 18.04
N ILE A 114 -0.32 2.52 18.29
CA ILE A 114 0.08 1.21 17.76
C ILE A 114 -0.82 0.09 18.30
N GLN A 115 -1.18 0.15 19.59
CA GLN A 115 -2.14 -0.80 20.17
C GLN A 115 -3.53 -0.70 19.50
N LYS A 116 -4.04 0.50 19.24
CA LYS A 116 -5.31 0.70 18.51
C LYS A 116 -5.27 0.14 17.09
N ALA A 117 -4.16 0.39 16.35
CA ALA A 117 -3.95 -0.18 15.04
C ALA A 117 -3.97 -1.71 15.09
N ASN A 118 -3.25 -2.30 16.05
CA ASN A 118 -3.26 -3.75 16.26
C ASN A 118 -4.67 -4.27 16.54
N GLU A 119 -5.42 -3.67 17.46
CA GLU A 119 -6.80 -4.07 17.77
C GLU A 119 -7.69 -4.04 16.55
N PHE A 120 -7.60 -2.99 15.73
CA PHE A 120 -8.38 -2.86 14.51
C PHE A 120 -8.04 -3.98 13.52
N ILE A 121 -6.75 -4.21 13.25
CA ILE A 121 -6.26 -5.23 12.32
C ILE A 121 -6.62 -6.63 12.82
N GLN A 122 -6.45 -6.93 14.11
CA GLN A 122 -6.81 -8.24 14.67
C GLN A 122 -8.31 -8.52 14.55
N ARG A 123 -9.17 -7.50 14.73
CA ARG A 123 -10.62 -7.65 14.49
C ARG A 123 -10.90 -8.04 13.04
N LEU A 124 -10.23 -7.41 12.05
CA LEU A 124 -10.37 -7.78 10.64
C LEU A 124 -9.90 -9.23 10.37
N LEU A 125 -8.73 -9.61 10.91
CA LEU A 125 -8.19 -10.95 10.71
C LEU A 125 -9.01 -12.05 11.41
N VAL A 126 -9.72 -11.73 12.48
CA VAL A 126 -10.69 -12.64 13.13
C VAL A 126 -11.97 -12.76 12.30
N GLU A 127 -12.48 -11.65 11.77
CA GLU A 127 -13.70 -11.65 10.93
C GLU A 127 -13.44 -12.30 9.56
N TYR A 128 -12.23 -12.09 9.00
CA TYR A 128 -11.81 -12.60 7.69
C TYR A 128 -10.51 -13.43 7.80
N PRO A 129 -10.55 -14.68 8.31
CA PRO A 129 -9.34 -15.44 8.64
C PRO A 129 -8.47 -15.86 7.44
N ASN A 130 -8.96 -15.69 6.22
CA ASN A 130 -8.27 -16.13 5.00
C ASN A 130 -7.68 -14.94 4.19
N ILE A 131 -7.65 -13.74 4.75
CA ILE A 131 -7.04 -12.58 4.09
C ILE A 131 -5.62 -12.34 4.61
N ASN A 132 -4.80 -11.69 3.79
CA ASN A 132 -3.54 -11.08 4.20
C ASN A 132 -3.72 -9.56 4.23
N ILE A 133 -3.20 -8.91 5.26
CA ILE A 133 -3.19 -7.45 5.39
C ILE A 133 -1.74 -6.99 5.39
N TYR A 134 -1.43 -5.98 4.60
CA TYR A 134 -0.17 -5.25 4.65
C TYR A 134 -0.42 -3.84 5.21
N THR A 135 0.49 -3.38 6.05
CA THR A 135 0.46 -2.01 6.57
C THR A 135 1.63 -1.23 5.98
N GLU A 136 1.30 -0.08 5.44
CA GLU A 136 2.21 0.74 4.64
C GLU A 136 2.86 1.84 5.46
N ASN A 137 4.17 2.07 5.24
CA ASN A 137 4.82 3.27 5.73
C ASN A 137 4.37 4.48 4.93
N VAL A 138 4.11 5.56 5.65
CA VAL A 138 3.66 6.84 5.11
C VAL A 138 4.64 7.95 5.47
N TYR A 139 4.43 9.14 4.93
CA TYR A 139 5.20 10.33 5.30
C TYR A 139 4.33 11.36 6.03
N SER A 140 4.99 12.27 6.74
CA SER A 140 4.33 13.38 7.42
C SER A 140 5.20 14.63 7.40
N PHE A 141 4.69 15.70 6.83
CA PHE A 141 5.39 16.99 6.80
C PHE A 141 5.17 17.77 8.11
N LEU A 142 5.76 17.30 9.21
CA LEU A 142 5.66 17.94 10.53
C LEU A 142 6.24 19.36 10.58
N ASN A 143 7.11 19.70 9.61
CA ASN A 143 7.77 21.01 9.55
C ASN A 143 6.99 22.08 8.77
N GLN A 144 5.85 21.71 8.18
CA GLN A 144 4.95 22.71 7.59
C GLN A 144 4.06 23.26 8.72
N ALA A 145 4.39 24.42 9.17
CA ALA A 145 3.97 25.12 10.38
C ALA A 145 2.45 25.36 10.62
N SER A 146 1.58 24.56 10.05
CA SER A 146 0.13 24.76 10.15
C SER A 146 -0.70 23.52 10.48
N SER A 147 -0.12 22.32 10.57
CA SER A 147 -0.90 21.11 10.83
C SER A 147 -0.50 20.47 12.16
N ASP A 148 -1.44 20.46 13.10
CA ASP A 148 -1.31 19.65 14.34
C ASP A 148 -1.49 18.15 14.08
N LEU A 149 -1.82 17.74 12.84
CA LEU A 149 -1.99 16.35 12.46
C LEU A 149 -0.67 15.74 11.97
N CYS A 150 -0.41 14.50 12.39
CA CYS A 150 0.67 13.68 11.86
C CYS A 150 0.15 12.29 11.50
N ALA A 151 0.76 11.69 10.48
CA ALA A 151 0.51 10.29 10.15
C ALA A 151 1.20 9.36 11.16
N VAL A 152 0.58 8.21 11.43
CA VAL A 152 1.15 7.06 12.13
C VAL A 152 1.67 6.08 11.08
N GLY A 153 2.84 5.47 11.31
CA GLY A 153 3.51 4.65 10.30
C GLY A 153 4.59 5.42 9.54
N THR A 154 5.17 6.46 10.15
CA THR A 154 6.26 7.24 9.55
C THR A 154 7.64 6.74 9.96
N LYS A 155 7.74 5.89 11.00
CA LYS A 155 9.00 5.43 11.59
C LYS A 155 9.09 3.91 11.68
N PRO A 156 10.28 3.32 11.46
CA PRO A 156 10.48 1.87 11.55
C PRO A 156 10.04 1.26 12.88
N ILE A 157 10.26 1.96 13.99
CA ILE A 157 9.92 1.47 15.34
C ILE A 157 8.42 1.24 15.51
N GLU A 158 7.56 1.99 14.83
CA GLU A 158 6.11 1.84 14.91
C GLU A 158 5.67 0.49 14.33
N PHE A 159 6.27 0.08 13.21
CA PHE A 159 6.00 -1.21 12.58
C PHE A 159 6.62 -2.37 13.38
N MET A 160 7.81 -2.22 13.93
CA MET A 160 8.42 -3.22 14.79
C MET A 160 7.53 -3.49 16.01
N ASP A 161 7.07 -2.45 16.71
CA ASP A 161 6.15 -2.57 17.84
C ASP A 161 4.79 -3.20 17.41
N LEU A 162 4.24 -2.79 16.24
CA LEU A 162 2.99 -3.34 15.72
C LEU A 162 3.10 -4.84 15.46
N PHE A 163 4.13 -5.28 14.73
CA PHE A 163 4.30 -6.68 14.37
C PHE A 163 4.67 -7.56 15.56
N GLU A 164 5.42 -7.03 16.53
CA GLU A 164 5.72 -7.73 17.79
C GLU A 164 4.43 -7.99 18.59
N ILE A 165 3.57 -6.96 18.73
CA ILE A 165 2.29 -7.08 19.46
C ILE A 165 1.33 -7.99 18.68
N ALA A 166 1.22 -7.82 17.37
CA ALA A 166 0.29 -8.57 16.55
C ALA A 166 0.61 -10.06 16.50
N ASN A 167 1.88 -10.41 16.37
CA ASN A 167 2.39 -11.78 16.26
C ASN A 167 1.53 -12.66 15.32
N ASN A 168 1.20 -12.12 14.15
CA ASN A 168 0.26 -12.76 13.21
C ASN A 168 0.89 -12.82 11.81
N LYS A 169 0.96 -14.04 11.24
CA LYS A 169 1.59 -14.29 9.93
C LYS A 169 0.80 -13.72 8.74
N SER A 170 -0.49 -13.42 8.92
CA SER A 170 -1.33 -12.79 7.91
C SER A 170 -1.19 -11.26 7.88
N LEU A 171 -0.37 -10.68 8.78
CA LEU A 171 -0.01 -9.28 8.79
C LEU A 171 1.41 -9.11 8.23
N GLY A 172 1.57 -8.27 7.21
CA GLY A 172 2.84 -7.95 6.57
C GLY A 172 3.11 -6.45 6.49
N PHE A 173 4.29 -6.11 6.01
CA PHE A 173 4.76 -4.74 5.82
C PHE A 173 4.74 -4.36 4.34
N CYS A 174 4.07 -3.28 4.00
CA CYS A 174 4.19 -2.64 2.70
C CYS A 174 5.26 -1.54 2.82
N PHE A 175 6.40 -1.77 2.18
CA PHE A 175 7.46 -0.78 2.08
C PHE A 175 7.21 0.14 0.89
N ASP A 176 6.67 1.32 1.14
CA ASP A 176 6.64 2.38 0.15
C ASP A 176 7.98 3.11 0.13
N LEU A 177 8.70 2.95 -1.00
CA LEU A 177 10.01 3.54 -1.19
C LEU A 177 9.94 5.06 -1.32
N GLY A 178 8.93 5.59 -2.01
CA GLY A 178 8.75 7.02 -2.19
C GLY A 178 8.48 7.74 -0.89
N HIS A 179 7.62 7.20 -0.05
CA HIS A 179 7.34 7.72 1.28
C HIS A 179 8.60 7.68 2.18
N ALA A 180 9.36 6.59 2.13
CA ALA A 180 10.62 6.49 2.87
C ALA A 180 11.67 7.51 2.40
N LEU A 181 11.72 7.83 1.10
CA LEU A 181 12.60 8.87 0.56
C LEU A 181 12.21 10.27 1.05
N ILE A 182 10.90 10.57 1.14
CA ILE A 182 10.40 11.84 1.68
C ILE A 182 10.72 11.93 3.17
N GLN A 183 10.47 10.88 3.93
CA GLN A 183 10.62 10.84 5.39
C GLN A 183 12.09 10.76 5.82
N ASP A 184 13.00 10.32 4.93
CA ASP A 184 14.44 10.09 5.20
C ASP A 184 14.67 9.03 6.29
N GLU A 185 13.85 7.96 6.30
CA GLU A 185 13.88 6.88 7.29
C GLU A 185 14.36 5.56 6.69
N ASP A 186 15.11 4.77 7.48
CA ASP A 186 15.62 3.44 7.08
C ASP A 186 14.74 2.30 7.62
N PHE A 187 13.90 1.74 6.76
CA PHE A 187 13.05 0.60 7.07
C PHE A 187 13.71 -0.78 6.87
N SER A 188 15.02 -0.84 6.62
CA SER A 188 15.73 -2.10 6.30
C SER A 188 15.54 -3.20 7.36
N ASN A 189 15.45 -2.84 8.65
CA ASN A 189 15.20 -3.80 9.73
C ASN A 189 13.77 -4.37 9.70
N VAL A 190 12.78 -3.54 9.38
CA VAL A 190 11.39 -4.00 9.24
C VAL A 190 11.29 -4.98 8.08
N ILE A 191 11.83 -4.60 6.90
CA ILE A 191 11.79 -5.42 5.69
C ILE A 191 12.45 -6.79 5.91
N LYS A 192 13.56 -6.85 6.63
CA LYS A 192 14.30 -8.11 6.87
C LYS A 192 13.62 -9.06 7.85
N ASN A 193 12.86 -8.53 8.80
CA ASN A 193 12.32 -9.33 9.91
C ASN A 193 10.86 -9.75 9.69
N TYR A 194 10.16 -9.10 8.75
CA TYR A 194 8.73 -9.36 8.54
C TYR A 194 8.43 -9.61 7.06
N ASN A 195 7.33 -10.33 6.80
CA ASN A 195 6.85 -10.52 5.43
C ASN A 195 6.58 -9.16 4.79
N SER A 196 7.31 -8.84 3.72
CA SER A 196 7.30 -7.50 3.16
C SER A 196 6.98 -7.51 1.66
N MET A 197 6.28 -6.49 1.23
CA MET A 197 6.06 -6.13 -0.17
C MET A 197 6.65 -4.75 -0.45
N LEU A 198 6.76 -4.38 -1.72
CA LEU A 198 7.30 -3.12 -2.17
C LEU A 198 6.26 -2.34 -2.97
N HIS A 199 5.94 -1.13 -2.56
CA HIS A 199 5.40 -0.08 -3.42
C HIS A 199 6.58 0.70 -4.01
N PHE A 200 6.75 0.52 -5.31
CA PHE A 200 7.84 1.16 -6.03
C PHE A 200 7.34 2.44 -6.69
N ASN A 201 7.68 3.53 -6.09
CA ASN A 201 7.61 4.87 -6.64
C ASN A 201 8.83 5.65 -6.12
N LEU A 202 9.14 6.79 -6.73
CA LEU A 202 10.28 7.63 -6.36
C LEU A 202 9.81 9.06 -6.14
N ASN A 203 10.43 9.73 -5.17
CA ASN A 203 10.12 11.11 -4.80
C ASN A 203 11.38 11.93 -4.59
N ASP A 204 11.29 13.23 -4.73
CA ASP A 204 12.41 14.18 -4.58
C ASP A 204 12.56 14.77 -3.18
N LYS A 205 11.88 14.24 -2.18
CA LYS A 205 11.79 14.73 -0.79
C LYS A 205 10.89 15.97 -0.59
N THR A 206 10.28 16.52 -1.62
CA THR A 206 9.44 17.73 -1.48
C THR A 206 7.95 17.42 -1.51
N SER A 207 7.56 16.37 -2.21
CA SER A 207 6.17 15.95 -2.37
C SER A 207 6.10 14.51 -2.83
N ASP A 208 4.94 13.93 -2.71
CA ASP A 208 4.62 12.61 -3.24
C ASP A 208 4.31 12.72 -4.74
N GLN A 209 5.32 12.41 -5.56
CA GLN A 209 5.30 12.65 -7.00
C GLN A 209 5.09 11.39 -7.83
N HIS A 210 5.22 10.22 -7.22
CA HIS A 210 5.16 8.92 -7.89
C HIS A 210 6.00 8.89 -9.18
N LEU A 211 7.31 9.23 -9.04
CA LEU A 211 8.25 9.20 -10.17
C LEU A 211 8.67 7.75 -10.46
N GLY A 212 8.82 7.43 -11.76
CA GLY A 212 9.31 6.14 -12.22
C GLY A 212 10.83 6.07 -12.36
N LEU A 213 11.31 4.96 -12.91
CA LEU A 213 12.72 4.77 -13.24
C LEU A 213 13.17 5.73 -14.34
N SER A 214 14.46 6.00 -14.37
CA SER A 214 15.10 6.71 -15.48
C SER A 214 16.19 5.85 -16.12
N LYS A 215 16.49 6.14 -17.39
CA LYS A 215 17.56 5.42 -18.13
C LYS A 215 18.96 5.78 -17.60
N THR A 216 19.09 6.92 -16.97
CA THR A 216 20.37 7.44 -16.44
C THR A 216 20.15 8.00 -15.03
N GLY A 217 21.23 8.19 -14.26
CA GLY A 217 21.18 8.78 -12.93
C GLY A 217 21.13 7.74 -11.82
N LYS A 218 20.55 8.09 -10.68
CA LYS A 218 20.56 7.29 -9.45
C LYS A 218 19.58 6.11 -9.51
N TYR A 219 18.38 6.33 -10.04
CA TYR A 219 17.27 5.38 -9.99
C TYR A 219 17.07 4.75 -11.38
N THR A 220 17.87 3.72 -11.67
CA THR A 220 17.87 3.00 -12.93
C THR A 220 17.36 1.57 -12.76
N LYS A 221 17.24 0.83 -13.86
CA LYS A 221 16.97 -0.62 -13.86
C LYS A 221 17.86 -1.39 -12.89
N LYS A 222 19.17 -1.04 -12.82
CA LYS A 222 20.11 -1.69 -11.91
C LYS A 222 19.72 -1.47 -10.45
N PHE A 223 19.37 -0.24 -10.05
CA PHE A 223 18.92 0.07 -8.71
C PHE A 223 17.69 -0.76 -8.31
N PHE A 224 16.72 -0.89 -9.23
CA PHE A 224 15.50 -1.67 -8.98
C PHE A 224 15.82 -3.15 -8.66
N TYR A 225 16.64 -3.80 -9.50
CA TYR A 225 16.97 -5.20 -9.28
C TYR A 225 17.86 -5.40 -8.04
N GLU A 226 18.82 -4.52 -7.77
CA GLU A 226 19.62 -4.57 -6.53
C GLU A 226 18.74 -4.46 -5.26
N LEU A 227 17.68 -3.64 -5.30
CA LEU A 227 16.73 -3.52 -4.20
C LEU A 227 15.95 -4.82 -3.99
N ILE A 228 15.44 -5.41 -5.05
CA ILE A 228 14.68 -6.66 -5.01
C ILE A 228 15.55 -7.82 -4.54
N ASP A 229 16.74 -7.97 -5.11
CA ASP A 229 17.69 -9.04 -4.75
C ASP A 229 18.12 -8.95 -3.28
N LYS A 230 18.26 -7.73 -2.78
CA LYS A 230 18.66 -7.49 -1.38
C LYS A 230 17.61 -7.91 -0.38
N TYR A 231 16.31 -7.71 -0.68
CA TYR A 231 15.24 -7.84 0.30
C TYR A 231 14.25 -8.98 0.03
N GLY A 232 14.09 -9.44 -1.19
CA GLY A 232 13.24 -10.59 -1.53
C GLY A 232 11.75 -10.37 -1.25
N PHE A 233 11.18 -9.26 -1.76
CA PHE A 233 9.78 -8.91 -1.54
C PHE A 233 8.80 -9.95 -2.09
N SER A 234 7.72 -10.22 -1.36
CA SER A 234 6.65 -11.14 -1.78
C SER A 234 5.88 -10.61 -2.99
N TYR A 235 5.60 -9.31 -2.99
CA TYR A 235 4.94 -8.58 -4.06
C TYR A 235 5.69 -7.27 -4.33
N ILE A 236 5.65 -6.83 -5.58
CA ILE A 236 6.20 -5.55 -6.03
C ILE A 236 5.11 -4.86 -6.81
N VAL A 237 4.68 -3.68 -6.39
CA VAL A 237 3.70 -2.86 -7.09
C VAL A 237 4.41 -1.64 -7.68
N LEU A 238 4.29 -1.45 -8.97
CA LEU A 238 4.70 -0.19 -9.61
C LEU A 238 3.59 0.83 -9.35
N GLU A 239 3.78 1.66 -8.33
CA GLU A 239 2.81 2.66 -7.89
C GLU A 239 3.05 3.98 -8.62
N LEU A 240 2.62 4.01 -9.87
CA LEU A 240 2.91 5.05 -10.84
C LEU A 240 1.66 5.39 -11.64
N ASP A 241 1.54 6.61 -12.14
CA ASP A 241 0.53 6.90 -13.16
C ASP A 241 0.76 6.04 -14.43
N SER A 242 -0.26 5.92 -15.29
CA SER A 242 -0.21 4.98 -16.42
C SER A 242 0.93 5.26 -17.40
N SER A 243 1.32 6.52 -17.60
CA SER A 243 2.40 6.89 -18.52
C SER A 243 3.78 6.53 -17.95
N LYS A 244 4.00 6.83 -16.69
CA LYS A 244 5.25 6.49 -15.98
C LYS A 244 5.37 5.00 -15.72
N ALA A 245 4.25 4.32 -15.47
CA ALA A 245 4.21 2.87 -15.34
C ALA A 245 4.70 2.20 -16.64
N LYS A 246 4.17 2.62 -17.79
CA LYS A 246 4.60 2.12 -19.10
C LYS A 246 6.09 2.38 -19.36
N GLU A 247 6.57 3.61 -19.12
CA GLU A 247 7.99 3.96 -19.27
C GLU A 247 8.88 3.10 -18.36
N THR A 248 8.49 2.91 -17.10
CA THR A 248 9.22 2.08 -16.12
C THR A 248 9.26 0.61 -16.56
N ILE A 249 8.14 0.05 -17.02
CA ILE A 249 8.05 -1.30 -17.56
C ILE A 249 9.00 -1.48 -18.75
N GLU A 250 9.06 -0.51 -19.67
CA GLU A 250 9.96 -0.52 -20.81
C GLU A 250 11.44 -0.42 -20.39
N ILE A 251 11.77 0.39 -19.38
CA ILE A 251 13.13 0.48 -18.82
C ILE A 251 13.53 -0.82 -18.15
N LEU A 252 12.61 -1.49 -17.46
CA LEU A 252 12.84 -2.81 -16.84
C LEU A 252 12.96 -3.91 -17.90
N GLU A 253 12.56 -3.67 -19.14
CA GLU A 253 12.53 -4.64 -20.24
C GLU A 253 11.63 -5.84 -19.92
N LEU A 254 10.48 -5.58 -19.26
CA LEU A 254 9.50 -6.63 -19.01
C LEU A 254 8.94 -7.16 -20.32
N ASN A 255 8.72 -8.49 -20.37
CA ASN A 255 8.36 -9.17 -21.59
C ASN A 255 6.94 -8.81 -22.04
N LYS A 256 6.79 -8.47 -23.33
CA LYS A 256 5.48 -8.36 -23.99
C LYS A 256 4.88 -9.74 -24.28
N LEU A 257 3.57 -9.81 -24.29
CA LEU A 257 2.82 -10.97 -24.73
C LEU A 257 2.91 -11.17 -26.24
#